data_845640826ff3ea4544c12549b27d8e94
#
_entry.id   845640826ff3ea4544c12549b27d8e94
#
_cell.length_a   1.000
_cell.length_b   1.000
_cell.length_c   1.000
_cell.angle_alpha   90.00
_cell.angle_beta   90.00
_cell.angle_gamma   90.00
#
_symmetry.space_group_name_H-M   'P 1'
#
loop_
_entity.id
_entity.type
_entity.pdbx_description
1 polymer ?
#
loop_
_entity_poly.entity_id
_entity_poly.type
_entity_poly.pdbx_seq_one_letter_code
_entity_poly.pdbx_strand_id
1 'polypeptide(L)'
;MTRRKRLLSLLLSVLMLCTLLPPRASAAPTLYFTAVNDRMCDLSDETMPFWQNGLLYVAGATVDGPDDLGIRYLYNQEKSVAILYKGQRVLYCDLTAGTMENNRTGEQYAGSPIVRSGMVFFPITALAKIFDLKYSSTKIAYGYLLRIRDDNAVLSDEYFIDAATDPIQKR
;
A
#
# COMPACT_ATOMS: atom_id res chain seq x y z
N MET A 1 -18.44 11.02 57.15
CA MET A 1 -18.56 11.11 55.69
C MET A 1 -18.86 9.70 55.15
N THR A 2 -20.08 9.40 54.71
CA THR A 2 -20.55 8.05 54.38
C THR A 2 -19.84 7.48 53.17
N ARG A 3 -19.55 6.18 53.16
CA ARG A 3 -18.89 5.43 52.05
C ARG A 3 -19.46 5.80 50.66
N ARG A 4 -20.75 6.06 50.57
CA ARG A 4 -21.42 6.50 49.32
C ARG A 4 -20.91 7.85 48.77
N LYS A 5 -20.60 8.82 49.63
CA LYS A 5 -20.05 10.12 49.19
C LYS A 5 -18.65 10.00 48.64
N ARG A 6 -17.82 9.10 49.22
CA ARG A 6 -16.46 8.82 48.70
C ARG A 6 -16.47 8.10 47.36
N LEU A 7 -17.40 7.15 47.14
CA LEU A 7 -17.59 6.47 45.88
C LEU A 7 -18.10 7.40 44.76
N LEU A 8 -19.03 8.30 45.09
CA LEU A 8 -19.53 9.29 44.14
C LEU A 8 -18.44 10.29 43.71
N SER A 9 -17.62 10.75 44.64
CA SER A 9 -16.48 11.64 44.38
C SER A 9 -15.42 10.96 43.49
N LEU A 10 -15.13 9.67 43.70
CA LEU A 10 -14.18 8.90 42.93
C LEU A 10 -14.72 8.69 41.48
N LEU A 11 -16.00 8.40 41.35
CA LEU A 11 -16.66 8.23 40.04
C LEU A 11 -16.64 9.53 39.23
N LEU A 12 -16.91 10.67 39.89
CA LEU A 12 -16.86 11.99 39.28
C LEU A 12 -15.46 12.39 38.82
N SER A 13 -14.43 12.04 39.62
CA SER A 13 -13.04 12.30 39.27
C SER A 13 -12.57 11.48 38.07
N VAL A 14 -12.97 10.20 37.99
CA VAL A 14 -12.67 9.34 36.85
C VAL A 14 -13.37 9.83 35.58
N LEU A 15 -14.63 10.29 35.71
CA LEU A 15 -15.38 10.84 34.58
C LEU A 15 -14.74 12.12 34.05
N MET A 16 -14.26 13.02 34.90
CA MET A 16 -13.52 14.23 34.52
C MET A 16 -12.17 13.90 33.87
N LEU A 17 -11.47 12.86 34.32
CA LEU A 17 -10.20 12.45 33.72
C LEU A 17 -10.38 11.93 32.27
N CYS A 18 -11.47 11.24 31.99
CA CYS A 18 -11.81 10.75 30.64
C CYS A 18 -12.11 11.88 29.65
N THR A 19 -12.61 13.03 30.12
CA THR A 19 -12.91 14.18 29.24
C THR A 19 -11.69 15.03 28.90
N LEU A 20 -10.56 14.83 29.61
CA LEU A 20 -9.30 15.54 29.37
C LEU A 20 -8.39 14.81 28.35
N LEU A 21 -8.78 13.62 27.88
CA LEU A 21 -8.06 12.99 26.78
C LEU A 21 -8.30 13.82 25.52
N PRO A 22 -7.25 14.40 24.91
CA PRO A 22 -7.42 15.10 23.66
C PRO A 22 -8.01 14.15 22.63
N PRO A 23 -8.98 14.58 21.81
CA PRO A 23 -9.45 13.76 20.71
C PRO A 23 -8.21 13.34 19.92
N ARG A 24 -8.06 12.04 19.72
CA ARG A 24 -6.99 11.53 18.86
C ARG A 24 -7.20 12.21 17.50
N ALA A 25 -6.34 13.18 17.21
CA ALA A 25 -6.33 13.78 15.87
C ALA A 25 -6.12 12.63 14.90
N SER A 26 -7.16 12.26 14.19
CA SER A 26 -7.04 11.34 13.06
C SER A 26 -6.11 12.04 12.08
N ALA A 27 -4.89 11.55 11.96
CA ALA A 27 -3.98 12.07 10.95
C ALA A 27 -4.72 12.00 9.60
N ALA A 28 -4.72 13.11 8.86
CA ALA A 28 -5.29 13.12 7.52
C ALA A 28 -4.68 11.96 6.72
N PRO A 29 -5.47 11.25 5.92
CA PRO A 29 -4.95 10.13 5.14
C PRO A 29 -3.80 10.63 4.27
N THR A 30 -2.69 9.92 4.31
CA THR A 30 -1.53 10.23 3.47
C THR A 30 -1.87 9.93 2.02
N LEU A 31 -1.82 10.95 1.17
CA LEU A 31 -2.10 10.83 -0.26
C LEU A 31 -0.87 10.24 -0.97
N TYR A 32 -1.08 9.20 -1.79
CA TYR A 32 -0.07 8.61 -2.64
C TYR A 32 -0.41 8.78 -4.11
N PHE A 33 0.46 9.44 -4.84
CA PHE A 33 0.50 9.42 -6.30
C PHE A 33 1.38 8.27 -6.74
N THR A 34 0.92 7.47 -7.69
CA THR A 34 1.68 6.30 -8.14
C THR A 34 2.13 6.49 -9.58
N ALA A 35 3.34 6.06 -9.87
CA ALA A 35 3.89 6.01 -11.21
C ALA A 35 4.51 4.64 -11.47
N VAL A 36 4.41 4.20 -12.71
CA VAL A 36 5.01 2.96 -13.21
C VAL A 36 5.93 3.34 -14.37
N ASN A 37 7.21 3.00 -14.26
CA ASN A 37 8.27 3.48 -15.14
C ASN A 37 8.23 5.01 -15.28
N ASP A 38 7.99 5.52 -16.46
CA ASP A 38 7.95 6.95 -16.77
C ASP A 38 6.51 7.47 -16.95
N ARG A 39 5.49 6.73 -16.46
CA ARG A 39 4.08 7.08 -16.61
C ARG A 39 3.39 7.21 -15.27
N MET A 40 2.68 8.33 -15.07
CA MET A 40 1.79 8.52 -13.92
C MET A 40 0.55 7.62 -14.07
N CYS A 41 0.21 6.91 -13.01
CA CYS A 41 -1.04 6.18 -12.90
C CYS A 41 -2.20 7.13 -12.56
N ASP A 42 -3.43 6.69 -12.87
CA ASP A 42 -4.60 7.42 -12.45
C ASP A 42 -4.76 7.38 -10.94
N LEU A 43 -5.12 8.52 -10.35
CA LEU A 43 -5.40 8.62 -8.93
C LEU A 43 -6.78 8.04 -8.64
N SER A 44 -6.82 7.03 -7.79
CA SER A 44 -8.05 6.39 -7.34
C SER A 44 -7.90 5.96 -5.89
N ASP A 45 -8.91 6.25 -5.06
CA ASP A 45 -8.95 5.80 -3.67
C ASP A 45 -8.93 4.27 -3.56
N GLU A 46 -9.45 3.58 -4.57
CA GLU A 46 -9.51 2.12 -4.58
C GLU A 46 -8.14 1.47 -4.79
N THR A 47 -7.26 2.10 -5.59
CA THR A 47 -5.93 1.59 -5.92
C THR A 47 -4.81 2.28 -5.15
N MET A 48 -5.14 3.30 -4.33
CA MET A 48 -4.15 4.09 -3.61
C MET A 48 -3.30 3.23 -2.68
N PRO A 49 -1.96 3.32 -2.78
CA PRO A 49 -1.04 2.66 -1.86
C PRO A 49 -1.27 3.08 -0.41
N PHE A 50 -0.97 2.19 0.52
CA PHE A 50 -1.06 2.47 1.95
C PHE A 50 -0.02 1.71 2.76
N TRP A 51 0.28 2.23 3.95
CA TRP A 51 1.14 1.57 4.91
C TRP A 51 0.32 0.73 5.89
N GLN A 52 0.76 -0.50 6.11
CA GLN A 52 0.23 -1.37 7.16
C GLN A 52 1.35 -2.24 7.72
N ASN A 53 1.47 -2.28 9.05
CA ASN A 53 2.47 -3.07 9.77
C ASN A 53 3.92 -2.85 9.28
N GLY A 54 4.27 -1.59 8.92
CA GLY A 54 5.60 -1.24 8.44
C GLY A 54 5.90 -1.63 6.99
N LEU A 55 4.92 -2.12 6.24
CA LEU A 55 5.02 -2.44 4.82
C LEU A 55 4.16 -1.49 3.98
N LEU A 56 4.69 -1.06 2.84
CA LEU A 56 3.95 -0.29 1.85
C LEU A 56 3.26 -1.27 0.88
N TYR A 57 1.95 -1.12 0.74
CA TYR A 57 1.11 -1.97 -0.10
C TYR A 57 0.71 -1.24 -1.37
N VAL A 58 0.72 -1.97 -2.49
CA VAL A 58 0.26 -1.50 -3.80
C VAL A 58 -0.76 -2.47 -4.36
N ALA A 59 -1.76 -1.93 -5.07
CA ALA A 59 -2.77 -2.76 -5.72
C ALA A 59 -2.14 -3.58 -6.86
N GLY A 60 -2.57 -4.84 -7.01
CA GLY A 60 -2.16 -5.68 -8.14
C GLY A 60 -2.49 -5.06 -9.49
N ALA A 61 -3.63 -4.37 -9.57
CA ALA A 61 -4.05 -3.64 -10.77
C ALA A 61 -3.08 -2.52 -11.18
N THR A 62 -2.36 -1.92 -10.22
CA THR A 62 -1.38 -0.86 -10.50
C THR A 62 -0.17 -1.37 -11.28
N VAL A 63 0.22 -2.62 -11.04
CA VAL A 63 1.38 -3.24 -11.71
C VAL A 63 0.98 -4.13 -12.88
N ASP A 64 -0.33 -4.32 -13.12
CA ASP A 64 -0.85 -5.06 -14.27
C ASP A 64 -0.76 -4.20 -15.53
N GLY A 65 0.16 -4.53 -16.38
CA GLY A 65 0.34 -3.84 -17.66
C GLY A 65 1.41 -4.52 -18.49
N PRO A 66 1.04 -5.13 -19.64
CA PRO A 66 2.00 -5.77 -20.52
C PRO A 66 3.00 -4.76 -21.11
N ASP A 67 2.55 -3.52 -21.32
CA ASP A 67 3.35 -2.47 -21.95
C ASP A 67 4.18 -1.65 -20.94
N ASP A 68 3.91 -1.81 -19.65
CA ASP A 68 4.61 -1.10 -18.59
C ASP A 68 5.72 -1.98 -17.97
N LEU A 69 5.33 -2.80 -16.97
CA LEU A 69 6.27 -3.69 -16.27
C LEU A 69 6.31 -5.10 -16.85
N GLY A 70 5.45 -5.41 -17.83
CA GLY A 70 5.28 -6.75 -18.37
C GLY A 70 4.72 -7.76 -17.35
N ILE A 71 4.14 -7.27 -16.25
CA ILE A 71 3.51 -8.09 -15.22
C ILE A 71 2.03 -8.26 -15.58
N ARG A 72 1.51 -9.46 -15.34
CA ARG A 72 0.08 -9.75 -15.42
C ARG A 72 -0.43 -10.10 -14.04
N TYR A 73 -1.60 -9.59 -13.72
CA TYR A 73 -2.30 -9.82 -12.47
C TYR A 73 -3.61 -10.54 -12.70
N LEU A 74 -3.85 -11.61 -11.94
CA LEU A 74 -5.08 -12.40 -11.96
C LEU A 74 -5.58 -12.54 -10.52
N TYR A 75 -6.89 -12.32 -10.32
CA TYR A 75 -7.53 -12.53 -9.04
C TYR A 75 -8.77 -13.40 -9.19
N ASN A 76 -8.80 -14.53 -8.50
CA ASN A 76 -9.94 -15.40 -8.38
C ASN A 76 -10.54 -15.29 -6.98
N GLN A 77 -11.64 -14.56 -6.86
CA GLN A 77 -12.31 -14.32 -5.59
C GLN A 77 -12.89 -15.60 -5.00
N GLU A 78 -13.47 -16.48 -5.80
CA GLU A 78 -14.10 -17.73 -5.34
C GLU A 78 -13.07 -18.68 -4.72
N LYS A 79 -11.87 -18.73 -5.29
CA LYS A 79 -10.77 -19.56 -4.79
C LYS A 79 -9.91 -18.84 -3.75
N SER A 80 -10.16 -17.55 -3.49
CA SER A 80 -9.31 -16.72 -2.63
C SER A 80 -7.83 -16.77 -3.02
N VAL A 81 -7.55 -16.69 -4.32
CA VAL A 81 -6.18 -16.78 -4.87
C VAL A 81 -5.91 -15.60 -5.78
N ALA A 82 -4.73 -15.00 -5.61
CA ALA A 82 -4.20 -14.03 -6.56
C ALA A 82 -2.87 -14.51 -7.13
N ILE A 83 -2.63 -14.22 -8.40
CA ILE A 83 -1.41 -14.61 -9.11
C ILE A 83 -0.89 -13.38 -9.85
N LEU A 84 0.41 -13.10 -9.69
CA LEU A 84 1.12 -12.18 -10.56
C LEU A 84 2.23 -12.93 -11.28
N TYR A 85 2.43 -12.62 -12.56
CA TYR A 85 3.49 -13.27 -13.32
C TYR A 85 4.13 -12.36 -14.36
N LYS A 86 5.43 -12.56 -14.59
CA LYS A 86 6.24 -11.95 -15.67
C LYS A 86 7.19 -13.02 -16.20
N GLY A 87 6.94 -13.47 -17.40
CA GLY A 87 7.68 -14.60 -17.98
C GLY A 87 7.59 -15.86 -17.09
N GLN A 88 8.73 -16.33 -16.59
CA GLN A 88 8.77 -17.53 -15.73
C GLN A 88 8.67 -17.21 -14.22
N ARG A 89 8.61 -15.95 -13.83
CA ARG A 89 8.48 -15.53 -12.44
C ARG A 89 7.01 -15.49 -12.10
N VAL A 90 6.58 -16.27 -11.11
CA VAL A 90 5.17 -16.40 -10.71
C VAL A 90 5.08 -16.23 -9.21
N LEU A 91 4.39 -15.18 -8.78
CA LEU A 91 3.98 -14.97 -7.39
C LEU A 91 2.59 -15.59 -7.21
N TYR A 92 2.51 -16.63 -6.43
CA TYR A 92 1.26 -17.25 -6.01
C TYR A 92 0.89 -16.74 -4.61
N CYS A 93 -0.35 -16.33 -4.43
CA CYS A 93 -0.84 -15.77 -3.19
C CYS A 93 -2.11 -16.50 -2.76
N ASP A 94 -2.05 -17.19 -1.63
CA ASP A 94 -3.22 -17.74 -0.95
C ASP A 94 -3.76 -16.69 0.03
N LEU A 95 -4.92 -16.11 -0.28
CA LEU A 95 -5.53 -15.06 0.52
C LEU A 95 -6.17 -15.60 1.81
N THR A 96 -6.49 -16.88 1.84
CA THR A 96 -7.04 -17.55 3.03
C THR A 96 -5.93 -17.84 4.04
N ALA A 97 -4.80 -18.37 3.56
CA ALA A 97 -3.63 -18.62 4.39
C ALA A 97 -2.82 -17.34 4.68
N GLY A 98 -3.02 -16.28 3.90
CA GLY A 98 -2.26 -15.04 3.99
C GLY A 98 -0.81 -15.20 3.55
N THR A 99 -0.52 -16.11 2.63
CA THR A 99 0.85 -16.43 2.19
C THR A 99 1.11 -15.96 0.77
N MET A 100 2.37 -15.68 0.51
CA MET A 100 2.89 -15.31 -0.82
C MET A 100 4.15 -16.13 -1.10
N GLU A 101 4.18 -16.84 -2.22
CA GLU A 101 5.32 -17.66 -2.58
C GLU A 101 5.65 -17.58 -4.08
N ASN A 102 6.90 -17.80 -4.39
CA ASN A 102 7.32 -18.08 -5.75
C ASN A 102 6.86 -19.49 -6.11
N ASN A 103 5.87 -19.62 -6.96
CA ASN A 103 5.29 -20.91 -7.34
C ASN A 103 6.30 -21.89 -7.96
N ARG A 104 7.43 -21.39 -8.42
CA ARG A 104 8.47 -22.22 -9.06
C ARG A 104 9.53 -22.72 -8.08
N THR A 105 9.92 -21.88 -7.11
CA THR A 105 11.00 -22.17 -6.18
C THR A 105 10.53 -22.52 -4.77
N GLY A 106 9.25 -22.25 -4.46
CA GLY A 106 8.71 -22.38 -3.10
C GLY A 106 9.21 -21.30 -2.13
N GLU A 107 9.93 -20.28 -2.63
CA GLU A 107 10.40 -19.17 -1.78
C GLU A 107 9.24 -18.37 -1.25
N GLN A 108 9.17 -18.22 0.07
CA GLN A 108 8.15 -17.40 0.75
C GLN A 108 8.59 -15.95 0.83
N TYR A 109 7.61 -15.03 0.70
CA TYR A 109 7.83 -13.59 0.83
C TYR A 109 7.22 -13.04 2.10
N ALA A 110 7.88 -12.04 2.68
CA ALA A 110 7.42 -11.39 3.90
C ALA A 110 6.15 -10.56 3.66
N GLY A 111 5.26 -10.56 4.66
CA GLY A 111 3.96 -9.92 4.63
C GLY A 111 2.87 -10.84 4.08
N SER A 112 1.63 -10.38 4.14
CA SER A 112 0.46 -11.09 3.62
C SER A 112 -0.25 -10.23 2.59
N PRO A 113 -0.83 -10.82 1.53
CA PRO A 113 -1.67 -10.05 0.62
C PRO A 113 -2.93 -9.58 1.36
N ILE A 114 -3.43 -8.39 1.01
CA ILE A 114 -4.58 -7.77 1.67
C ILE A 114 -5.67 -7.51 0.64
N VAL A 115 -6.90 -7.92 0.92
CA VAL A 115 -8.06 -7.56 0.11
C VAL A 115 -8.69 -6.29 0.67
N ARG A 116 -8.78 -5.25 -0.17
CA ARG A 116 -9.43 -3.98 0.15
C ARG A 116 -10.29 -3.54 -1.03
N SER A 117 -11.55 -3.21 -0.78
CA SER A 117 -12.49 -2.76 -1.84
C SER A 117 -12.55 -3.70 -3.06
N GLY A 118 -12.46 -5.02 -2.82
CA GLY A 118 -12.50 -6.01 -3.90
C GLY A 118 -11.21 -6.17 -4.70
N MET A 119 -10.15 -5.45 -4.35
CA MET A 119 -8.82 -5.56 -4.96
C MET A 119 -7.81 -6.17 -4.01
N VAL A 120 -6.83 -6.87 -4.56
CA VAL A 120 -5.73 -7.43 -3.76
C VAL A 120 -4.53 -6.50 -3.81
N PHE A 121 -4.01 -6.19 -2.63
CA PHE A 121 -2.82 -5.39 -2.41
C PHE A 121 -1.67 -6.27 -1.95
N PHE A 122 -0.48 -5.95 -2.39
CA PHE A 122 0.74 -6.70 -2.12
C PHE A 122 1.81 -5.78 -1.53
N PRO A 123 2.63 -6.26 -0.58
CA PRO A 123 3.81 -5.55 -0.15
C PRO A 123 4.71 -5.25 -1.34
N ILE A 124 5.06 -3.98 -1.54
CA ILE A 124 5.95 -3.59 -2.67
C ILE A 124 7.30 -4.30 -2.61
N THR A 125 7.78 -4.61 -1.42
CA THR A 125 9.03 -5.35 -1.21
C THR A 125 8.99 -6.77 -1.79
N ALA A 126 7.85 -7.45 -1.71
CA ALA A 126 7.67 -8.78 -2.31
C ALA A 126 7.66 -8.68 -3.85
N LEU A 127 6.92 -7.71 -4.41
CA LEU A 127 6.89 -7.47 -5.84
C LEU A 127 8.27 -7.10 -6.40
N ALA A 128 8.98 -6.20 -5.70
CA ALA A 128 10.31 -5.78 -6.08
C ALA A 128 11.28 -6.96 -6.13
N LYS A 129 11.21 -7.83 -5.12
CA LYS A 129 12.11 -9.00 -5.03
C LYS A 129 11.86 -10.03 -6.12
N ILE A 130 10.58 -10.41 -6.36
CA ILE A 130 10.28 -11.45 -7.34
C ILE A 130 10.41 -10.99 -8.78
N PHE A 131 10.01 -9.75 -9.08
CA PHE A 131 10.00 -9.22 -10.45
C PHE A 131 11.21 -8.36 -10.80
N ASP A 132 12.17 -8.23 -9.87
CA ASP A 132 13.38 -7.42 -10.04
C ASP A 132 13.05 -5.95 -10.35
N LEU A 133 12.16 -5.39 -9.50
CA LEU A 133 11.74 -4.00 -9.63
C LEU A 133 12.50 -3.12 -8.65
N LYS A 134 12.64 -1.87 -9.03
CA LYS A 134 13.10 -0.79 -8.15
C LYS A 134 11.89 0.07 -7.77
N TYR A 135 11.85 0.58 -6.55
CA TYR A 135 10.83 1.53 -6.15
C TYR A 135 11.42 2.64 -5.28
N SER A 136 10.80 3.79 -5.38
CA SER A 136 11.12 4.94 -4.54
C SER A 136 9.83 5.59 -4.04
N SER A 137 9.84 6.11 -2.82
CA SER A 137 8.74 6.86 -2.24
C SER A 137 9.27 8.21 -1.80
N THR A 138 8.93 9.25 -2.55
CA THR A 138 9.45 10.60 -2.36
C THR A 138 8.35 11.53 -1.87
N LYS A 139 8.63 12.31 -0.81
CA LYS A 139 7.70 13.34 -0.33
C LYS A 139 7.63 14.48 -1.32
N ILE A 140 6.43 14.87 -1.69
CA ILE A 140 6.13 15.98 -2.57
C ILE A 140 5.17 16.97 -1.86
N ALA A 141 4.84 18.10 -2.50
CA ALA A 141 4.02 19.14 -1.88
C ALA A 141 2.65 18.65 -1.37
N TYR A 142 2.04 17.69 -2.07
CA TYR A 142 0.67 17.22 -1.81
C TYR A 142 0.59 15.80 -1.25
N GLY A 143 1.70 15.18 -0.85
CA GLY A 143 1.71 13.83 -0.32
C GLY A 143 3.02 13.10 -0.63
N TYR A 144 2.91 11.90 -1.19
CA TYR A 144 4.05 11.10 -1.61
C TYR A 144 3.88 10.63 -3.05
N LEU A 145 4.97 10.64 -3.81
CA LEU A 145 5.06 9.99 -5.10
C LEU A 145 5.74 8.62 -4.92
N LEU A 146 4.99 7.55 -5.14
CA LEU A 146 5.51 6.19 -5.25
C LEU A 146 5.79 5.90 -6.71
N ARG A 147 7.05 5.68 -7.06
CA ARG A 147 7.45 5.24 -8.39
C ARG A 147 7.95 3.80 -8.36
N ILE A 148 7.37 2.95 -9.19
CA ILE A 148 7.74 1.55 -9.39
C ILE A 148 8.32 1.42 -10.79
N ARG A 149 9.51 0.85 -10.92
CA ARG A 149 10.20 0.78 -12.20
C ARG A 149 11.00 -0.49 -12.40
N ASP A 150 11.13 -0.88 -13.63
CA ASP A 150 12.13 -1.86 -14.08
C ASP A 150 13.23 -1.16 -14.89
N ASP A 151 14.06 -1.94 -15.59
CA ASP A 151 15.18 -1.40 -16.37
C ASP A 151 14.74 -0.70 -17.68
N ASN A 152 13.44 -0.70 -18.01
CA ASN A 152 12.90 0.03 -19.15
C ASN A 152 12.62 1.51 -18.83
N ALA A 153 12.62 1.91 -17.57
CA ALA A 153 12.48 3.31 -17.18
C ALA A 153 13.65 4.15 -17.70
N VAL A 154 13.35 5.22 -18.44
CA VAL A 154 14.35 6.10 -19.09
C VAL A 154 14.75 7.24 -18.17
N LEU A 155 13.80 7.83 -17.44
CA LEU A 155 14.06 8.97 -16.57
C LEU A 155 14.66 8.53 -15.22
N SER A 156 15.61 9.29 -14.71
CA SER A 156 16.00 9.19 -13.30
C SER A 156 14.85 9.60 -12.39
N ASP A 157 14.92 9.27 -11.09
CA ASP A 157 13.86 9.67 -10.14
C ASP A 157 13.75 11.20 -10.03
N GLU A 158 14.87 11.91 -10.07
CA GLU A 158 14.91 13.37 -10.00
C GLU A 158 14.20 14.01 -11.19
N TYR A 159 14.58 13.65 -12.42
CA TYR A 159 13.94 14.17 -13.62
C TYR A 159 12.46 13.78 -13.73
N PHE A 160 12.11 12.59 -13.27
CA PHE A 160 10.71 12.17 -13.27
C PHE A 160 9.86 13.00 -12.30
N ILE A 161 10.38 13.31 -11.10
CA ILE A 161 9.69 14.13 -10.11
C ILE A 161 9.42 15.53 -10.66
N ASP A 162 10.41 16.13 -11.28
CA ASP A 162 10.27 17.46 -11.90
C ASP A 162 9.19 17.44 -13.00
N ALA A 163 9.23 16.45 -13.87
CA ALA A 163 8.23 16.29 -14.93
C ALA A 163 6.83 15.97 -14.42
N ALA A 164 6.70 15.24 -13.29
CA ALA A 164 5.43 14.85 -12.70
C ALA A 164 4.78 15.95 -11.85
N THR A 165 5.52 16.98 -11.45
CA THR A 165 5.00 18.03 -10.56
C THR A 165 3.81 18.76 -11.18
N ASP A 166 3.92 19.19 -12.43
CA ASP A 166 2.84 19.89 -13.15
C ASP A 166 1.56 19.05 -13.32
N PRO A 167 1.62 17.78 -13.75
CA PRO A 167 0.45 16.92 -13.80
C PRO A 167 -0.20 16.65 -12.44
N ILE A 168 0.60 16.53 -11.37
CA ILE A 168 0.10 16.30 -10.00
C ILE A 168 -0.68 17.52 -9.50
N GLN A 169 -0.22 18.75 -9.80
CA GLN A 169 -0.92 19.96 -9.39
C GLN A 169 -2.28 20.18 -10.07
N LYS A 170 -2.50 19.52 -11.21
CA LYS A 170 -3.74 19.65 -12.00
C LYS A 170 -4.77 18.55 -11.70
N ARG A 171 -4.46 17.60 -10.84
CA ARG A 171 -5.34 16.49 -10.40
C ARG A 171 -5.96 16.77 -9.05
#